data_8d8705a2e1777ade3df86136d4b06669
#
_entry.id   8d8705a2e1777ade3df86136d4b06669
#
_cell.length_a   1.000
_cell.length_b   1.000
_cell.length_c   1.000
_cell.angle_alpha   90.00
_cell.angle_beta   90.00
_cell.angle_gamma   90.00
#
_symmetry.space_group_name_H-M   'P 1'
#
loop_
_entity.id
_entity.type
_entity.pdbx_description
1 polymer ?
#
loop_
_entity_poly.entity_id
_entity_poly.type
_entity_poly.pdbx_seq_one_letter_code
_entity_poly.pdbx_strand_id
1 'polypeptide(L)'
;MKIIPTFPTDLFEFYNTEIDNKKLIPELEKYADTVKSSETISSMRNLHDKEELHPLFSWINKCIEEVRINQKYDCEGFAITSSWFNRALPKDGMRLHYHRHSMSFFSAVYYVTDGSPTVFEDPVKHRTEAQLEVLRHEYAPHHFVEAVPGKLILFPSWLYHSSTPHFGNEDRYVISFNVMPTGAINYNLATDSVANIEVHNKEKKYDQ
;
A
#
# COMPACT_ATOMS: atom_id res chain seq x y z
N MET A 1 15.91 26.17 -20.65
CA MET A 1 15.22 26.19 -19.35
C MET A 1 15.45 24.86 -18.67
N LYS A 2 15.83 24.84 -17.38
CA LYS A 2 15.97 23.63 -16.57
C LYS A 2 14.84 23.63 -15.53
N ILE A 3 14.06 22.56 -15.45
CA ILE A 3 13.04 22.36 -14.40
C ILE A 3 13.70 21.52 -13.29
N ILE A 4 13.64 21.98 -12.06
CA ILE A 4 14.14 21.27 -10.88
C ILE A 4 12.92 20.89 -10.04
N PRO A 5 12.52 19.61 -10.01
CA PRO A 5 11.47 19.15 -9.10
C PRO A 5 11.98 19.30 -7.66
N THR A 6 11.13 19.90 -6.81
CA THR A 6 11.47 20.18 -5.42
C THR A 6 10.43 19.53 -4.52
N PHE A 7 10.88 18.79 -3.50
CA PHE A 7 10.02 18.07 -2.55
C PHE A 7 9.12 17.00 -3.22
N PRO A 8 9.69 16.08 -4.00
CA PRO A 8 8.93 14.97 -4.57
C PRO A 8 8.36 14.08 -3.47
N THR A 9 7.22 13.44 -3.78
CA THR A 9 6.69 12.35 -2.98
C THR A 9 7.01 11.04 -3.71
N ASP A 10 7.81 10.19 -3.09
CA ASP A 10 8.27 8.95 -3.74
C ASP A 10 7.23 7.84 -3.60
N LEU A 11 6.97 7.16 -4.69
CA LEU A 11 6.29 5.87 -4.75
C LEU A 11 7.31 4.83 -5.21
N PHE A 12 7.39 3.69 -4.52
CA PHE A 12 8.33 2.61 -4.87
C PHE A 12 7.54 1.50 -5.54
N GLU A 13 7.97 1.12 -6.74
CA GLU A 13 7.30 0.13 -7.57
C GLU A 13 8.19 -1.09 -7.81
N PHE A 14 7.64 -2.29 -7.59
CA PHE A 14 8.30 -3.56 -7.81
C PHE A 14 7.39 -4.51 -8.58
N TYR A 15 7.99 -5.49 -9.26
CA TYR A 15 7.26 -6.50 -10.01
C TYR A 15 7.71 -7.89 -9.60
N ASN A 16 6.76 -8.73 -9.18
CA ASN A 16 6.98 -10.14 -8.96
C ASN A 16 6.58 -10.91 -10.20
N THR A 17 7.53 -11.67 -10.77
CA THR A 17 7.31 -12.50 -11.96
C THR A 17 7.35 -14.00 -11.64
N GLU A 18 7.64 -14.38 -10.39
CA GLU A 18 7.84 -15.76 -9.97
C GLU A 18 6.58 -16.37 -9.34
N ILE A 19 5.75 -15.54 -8.71
CA ILE A 19 4.54 -15.99 -8.03
C ILE A 19 3.38 -16.04 -9.02
N ASP A 20 2.74 -17.22 -9.08
CA ASP A 20 1.50 -17.39 -9.82
C ASP A 20 0.33 -16.75 -9.05
N ASN A 21 -0.04 -15.54 -9.43
CA ASN A 21 -1.10 -14.77 -8.77
C ASN A 21 -2.46 -15.49 -8.78
N LYS A 22 -2.74 -16.34 -9.79
CA LYS A 22 -4.00 -17.10 -9.84
C LYS A 22 -4.09 -18.11 -8.70
N LYS A 23 -2.96 -18.63 -8.24
CA LYS A 23 -2.90 -19.55 -7.09
C LYS A 23 -3.06 -18.84 -5.75
N LEU A 24 -2.84 -17.54 -5.69
CA LEU A 24 -3.08 -16.75 -4.46
C LEU A 24 -4.57 -16.58 -4.17
N ILE A 25 -5.43 -16.52 -5.21
CA ILE A 25 -6.86 -16.22 -5.03
C ILE A 25 -7.54 -17.26 -4.10
N PRO A 26 -7.46 -18.58 -4.34
CA PRO A 26 -8.10 -19.54 -3.44
C PRO A 26 -7.52 -19.52 -2.02
N GLU A 27 -6.24 -19.16 -1.86
CA GLU A 27 -5.63 -19.02 -0.54
C GLU A 27 -6.18 -17.79 0.21
N LEU A 28 -6.37 -16.67 -0.50
CA LEU A 28 -6.95 -15.46 0.07
C LEU A 28 -8.40 -15.67 0.49
N GLU A 29 -9.20 -16.35 -0.33
CA GLU A 29 -10.62 -16.62 -0.06
C GLU A 29 -10.86 -17.41 1.24
N LYS A 30 -9.88 -18.20 1.71
CA LYS A 30 -9.97 -18.89 3.02
C LYS A 30 -10.10 -17.89 4.18
N TYR A 31 -9.64 -16.65 3.98
CA TYR A 31 -9.60 -15.59 5.00
C TYR A 31 -10.61 -14.48 4.74
N ALA A 32 -11.50 -14.66 3.77
CA ALA A 32 -12.55 -13.68 3.49
C ALA A 32 -13.44 -13.49 4.72
N ASP A 33 -13.60 -12.23 5.13
CA ASP A 33 -14.51 -11.88 6.22
C ASP A 33 -15.96 -11.95 5.71
N THR A 34 -16.80 -12.70 6.42
CA THR A 34 -18.20 -12.89 6.04
C THR A 34 -19.07 -11.68 6.41
N VAL A 35 -18.49 -10.61 6.90
CA VAL A 35 -19.23 -9.39 7.22
C VAL A 35 -19.76 -8.76 5.94
N LYS A 36 -20.99 -9.07 5.63
CA LYS A 36 -21.78 -8.53 4.52
C LYS A 36 -22.10 -7.05 4.78
N SER A 37 -21.19 -6.14 4.47
CA SER A 37 -21.52 -4.71 4.58
C SER A 37 -21.40 -3.93 3.28
N SER A 38 -20.92 -4.52 2.21
CA SER A 38 -20.85 -3.87 0.89
C SER A 38 -20.43 -4.88 -0.19
N GLU A 39 -20.44 -4.45 -1.43
CA GLU A 39 -19.97 -5.19 -2.61
C GLU A 39 -18.46 -5.47 -2.60
N THR A 40 -17.72 -4.89 -1.64
CA THR A 40 -16.30 -5.17 -1.41
C THR A 40 -16.13 -6.09 -0.21
N ILE A 41 -15.50 -7.23 -0.42
CA ILE A 41 -15.14 -8.20 0.62
C ILE A 41 -13.73 -7.89 1.10
N SER A 42 -13.54 -7.84 2.43
CA SER A 42 -12.23 -7.68 3.05
C SER A 42 -11.87 -8.93 3.85
N SER A 43 -10.62 -9.07 4.23
CA SER A 43 -10.12 -10.16 5.06
C SER A 43 -9.68 -9.72 6.45
N MET A 44 -9.29 -10.70 7.25
CA MET A 44 -8.55 -10.54 8.51
C MET A 44 -7.29 -9.67 8.29
N ARG A 45 -6.75 -9.11 9.38
CA ARG A 45 -5.66 -8.11 9.37
C ARG A 45 -4.24 -8.70 9.55
N ASN A 46 -4.06 -9.97 9.35
CA ASN A 46 -2.78 -10.66 9.59
C ASN A 46 -2.42 -11.68 8.50
N LEU A 47 -2.67 -11.37 7.24
CA LEU A 47 -2.33 -12.27 6.12
C LEU A 47 -0.83 -12.59 6.05
N HIS A 48 0.04 -11.69 6.50
CA HIS A 48 1.48 -11.88 6.50
C HIS A 48 1.97 -13.00 7.44
N ASP A 49 1.13 -13.45 8.38
CA ASP A 49 1.41 -14.56 9.30
C ASP A 49 0.95 -15.93 8.75
N LYS A 50 0.31 -15.95 7.56
CA LYS A 50 -0.26 -17.18 7.00
C LYS A 50 0.79 -17.93 6.19
N GLU A 51 0.96 -19.24 6.51
CA GLU A 51 2.01 -20.11 5.96
C GLU A 51 1.96 -20.17 4.42
N GLU A 52 0.77 -20.31 3.85
CA GLU A 52 0.55 -20.39 2.41
C GLU A 52 0.88 -19.08 1.66
N LEU A 53 0.93 -17.95 2.37
CA LEU A 53 1.29 -16.64 1.82
C LEU A 53 2.75 -16.26 2.11
N HIS A 54 3.51 -17.06 2.86
CA HIS A 54 4.91 -16.81 3.18
C HIS A 54 5.80 -16.56 1.95
N PRO A 55 5.66 -17.27 0.82
CA PRO A 55 6.49 -16.95 -0.36
C PRO A 55 6.30 -15.52 -0.85
N LEU A 56 5.06 -15.02 -0.88
CA LEU A 56 4.75 -13.66 -1.27
C LEU A 56 5.32 -12.66 -0.25
N PHE A 57 5.05 -12.85 1.03
CA PHE A 57 5.50 -11.91 2.07
C PHE A 57 7.02 -11.94 2.27
N SER A 58 7.69 -13.07 2.00
CA SER A 58 9.14 -13.12 1.96
C SER A 58 9.73 -12.25 0.85
N TRP A 59 9.12 -12.25 -0.34
CA TRP A 59 9.50 -11.37 -1.43
C TRP A 59 9.19 -9.91 -1.10
N ILE A 60 8.01 -9.61 -0.56
CA ILE A 60 7.62 -8.25 -0.12
C ILE A 60 8.63 -7.69 0.90
N ASN A 61 9.03 -8.48 1.89
CA ASN A 61 10.02 -8.06 2.88
C ASN A 61 11.38 -7.70 2.25
N LYS A 62 11.80 -8.41 1.20
CA LYS A 62 13.02 -8.05 0.43
C LYS A 62 12.85 -6.70 -0.29
N CYS A 63 11.68 -6.44 -0.87
CA CYS A 63 11.39 -5.14 -1.50
C CYS A 63 11.41 -3.99 -0.48
N ILE A 64 10.83 -4.20 0.70
CA ILE A 64 10.84 -3.21 1.78
C ILE A 64 12.28 -2.94 2.25
N GLU A 65 13.08 -3.98 2.40
CA GLU A 65 14.49 -3.85 2.80
C GLU A 65 15.31 -3.14 1.72
N GLU A 66 15.04 -3.39 0.45
CA GLU A 66 15.66 -2.67 -0.66
C GLU A 66 15.36 -1.17 -0.59
N VAL A 67 14.12 -0.79 -0.28
CA VAL A 67 13.75 0.63 -0.06
C VAL A 67 14.52 1.20 1.12
N ARG A 68 14.62 0.47 2.26
CA ARG A 68 15.37 0.92 3.43
C ARG A 68 16.82 1.26 3.10
N ILE A 69 17.48 0.36 2.38
CA ILE A 69 18.89 0.50 2.02
C ILE A 69 19.09 1.64 1.02
N ASN A 70 18.29 1.69 -0.05
CA ASN A 70 18.42 2.68 -1.12
C ASN A 70 18.11 4.11 -0.64
N GLN A 71 17.10 4.26 0.22
CA GLN A 71 16.74 5.55 0.81
C GLN A 71 17.60 5.91 2.02
N LYS A 72 18.44 4.97 2.50
CA LYS A 72 19.31 5.15 3.67
C LYS A 72 18.53 5.54 4.93
N TYR A 73 17.38 4.92 5.14
CA TYR A 73 16.61 5.14 6.36
C TYR A 73 17.41 4.66 7.57
N ASP A 74 17.56 5.54 8.57
CA ASP A 74 18.29 5.26 9.80
C ASP A 74 17.39 4.49 10.79
N CYS A 75 17.22 3.20 10.52
CA CYS A 75 16.54 2.21 11.36
C CYS A 75 17.15 0.83 11.11
N GLU A 76 17.00 -0.09 12.06
CA GLU A 76 17.53 -1.45 11.94
C GLU A 76 16.76 -2.29 10.92
N GLY A 77 15.46 -2.05 10.76
CA GLY A 77 14.62 -2.76 9.82
C GLY A 77 13.24 -2.15 9.68
N PHE A 78 12.39 -2.87 8.96
CA PHE A 78 10.96 -2.59 8.86
C PHE A 78 10.16 -3.87 9.14
N ALA A 79 8.98 -3.73 9.75
CA ALA A 79 8.05 -4.83 9.98
C ALA A 79 6.66 -4.51 9.44
N ILE A 80 6.01 -5.50 8.85
CA ILE A 80 4.60 -5.42 8.47
C ILE A 80 3.77 -5.52 9.76
N THR A 81 2.93 -4.53 10.01
CA THR A 81 2.11 -4.43 11.24
C THR A 81 0.67 -4.90 11.03
N SER A 82 0.20 -4.87 9.81
CA SER A 82 -1.11 -5.39 9.43
C SER A 82 -1.14 -5.65 7.92
N SER A 83 -1.87 -6.68 7.51
CA SER A 83 -2.06 -7.00 6.09
C SER A 83 -3.43 -7.64 5.88
N TRP A 84 -4.10 -7.25 4.79
CA TRP A 84 -5.43 -7.73 4.43
C TRP A 84 -5.58 -7.75 2.90
N PHE A 85 -6.56 -8.47 2.39
CA PHE A 85 -6.95 -8.32 1.00
C PHE A 85 -8.30 -7.61 0.87
N ASN A 86 -8.52 -7.01 -0.28
CA ASN A 86 -9.81 -6.52 -0.71
C ASN A 86 -10.17 -7.17 -2.04
N ARG A 87 -11.41 -7.64 -2.13
CA ARG A 87 -12.05 -8.15 -3.34
C ARG A 87 -13.17 -7.21 -3.74
N ALA A 88 -13.08 -6.62 -4.92
CA ALA A 88 -14.16 -5.87 -5.53
C ALA A 88 -14.84 -6.74 -6.59
N LEU A 89 -16.18 -6.80 -6.54
CA LEU A 89 -16.98 -7.58 -7.47
C LEU A 89 -17.06 -6.90 -8.85
N PRO A 90 -17.38 -7.67 -9.92
CA PRO A 90 -17.57 -7.11 -11.24
C PRO A 90 -18.63 -6.00 -11.26
N LYS A 91 -18.30 -4.90 -11.92
CA LYS A 91 -19.19 -3.71 -12.01
C LYS A 91 -19.53 -3.07 -10.67
N ASP A 92 -18.71 -3.35 -9.65
CA ASP A 92 -18.82 -2.64 -8.37
C ASP A 92 -18.53 -1.15 -8.59
N GLY A 93 -19.59 -0.37 -8.63
CA GLY A 93 -19.52 1.09 -8.76
C GLY A 93 -19.04 1.79 -7.49
N MET A 94 -18.77 1.05 -6.41
CA MET A 94 -18.30 1.65 -5.17
C MET A 94 -16.88 2.18 -5.31
N ARG A 95 -16.72 3.43 -4.95
CA ARG A 95 -15.43 4.09 -4.79
C ARG A 95 -15.04 4.03 -3.32
N LEU A 96 -13.83 3.55 -3.02
CA LEU A 96 -13.26 3.76 -1.70
C LEU A 96 -13.05 5.25 -1.50
N HIS A 97 -13.45 5.76 -0.32
CA HIS A 97 -13.15 7.14 0.04
C HIS A 97 -11.65 7.35 0.13
N TYR A 98 -11.20 8.55 -0.22
CA TYR A 98 -9.82 8.93 0.04
C TYR A 98 -9.51 8.81 1.52
N HIS A 99 -8.44 8.11 1.83
CA HIS A 99 -8.00 7.85 3.19
C HIS A 99 -6.47 7.79 3.27
N ARG A 100 -5.98 7.76 4.49
CA ARG A 100 -4.58 7.55 4.85
C ARG A 100 -4.53 6.59 6.03
N HIS A 101 -3.37 6.01 6.29
CA HIS A 101 -3.20 5.08 7.38
C HIS A 101 -2.46 5.75 8.55
N SER A 102 -3.11 5.78 9.72
CA SER A 102 -2.50 6.26 10.95
C SER A 102 -1.59 5.20 11.55
N MET A 103 -0.58 5.64 12.31
CA MET A 103 0.37 4.73 13.00
C MET A 103 1.03 3.74 12.03
N SER A 104 1.42 4.24 10.87
CA SER A 104 2.14 3.49 9.86
C SER A 104 3.13 4.44 9.16
N PHE A 105 4.30 3.94 8.83
CA PHE A 105 5.31 4.71 8.10
C PHE A 105 5.11 4.56 6.59
N PHE A 106 5.00 3.32 6.11
CA PHE A 106 4.58 3.00 4.76
C PHE A 106 3.27 2.25 4.74
N SER A 107 2.53 2.44 3.65
CA SER A 107 1.43 1.57 3.23
C SER A 107 1.75 1.02 1.85
N ALA A 108 1.13 -0.10 1.51
CA ALA A 108 1.40 -0.75 0.23
C ALA A 108 0.18 -1.44 -0.33
N VAL A 109 0.21 -1.65 -1.63
CA VAL A 109 -0.76 -2.44 -2.39
C VAL A 109 -0.01 -3.38 -3.33
N TYR A 110 -0.29 -4.68 -3.22
CA TYR A 110 0.11 -5.71 -4.18
C TYR A 110 -1.11 -6.08 -5.02
N TYR A 111 -0.99 -5.98 -6.33
CA TYR A 111 -2.07 -6.31 -7.26
C TYR A 111 -2.02 -7.79 -7.62
N VAL A 112 -3.03 -8.54 -7.19
CA VAL A 112 -3.18 -9.97 -7.52
C VAL A 112 -3.81 -10.11 -8.91
N THR A 113 -4.78 -9.23 -9.21
CA THR A 113 -5.42 -9.14 -10.54
C THR A 113 -5.28 -7.74 -11.11
N ASP A 114 -5.58 -7.58 -12.38
CA ASP A 114 -5.82 -6.28 -12.99
C ASP A 114 -7.13 -5.65 -12.50
N GLY A 115 -7.47 -4.49 -13.02
CA GLY A 115 -8.73 -3.77 -12.73
C GLY A 115 -8.51 -2.30 -12.40
N SER A 116 -9.29 -1.79 -11.47
CA SER A 116 -9.26 -0.37 -11.11
C SER A 116 -7.92 0.05 -10.51
N PRO A 117 -7.36 1.20 -10.96
CA PRO A 117 -6.11 1.74 -10.46
C PRO A 117 -6.22 2.23 -9.00
N THR A 118 -5.07 2.32 -8.35
CA THR A 118 -4.93 3.12 -7.13
C THR A 118 -4.70 4.57 -7.51
N VAL A 119 -5.40 5.47 -6.84
CA VAL A 119 -5.33 6.92 -7.09
C VAL A 119 -4.74 7.60 -5.88
N PHE A 120 -3.71 8.40 -6.10
CA PHE A 120 -3.10 9.25 -5.09
C PHE A 120 -3.50 10.71 -5.31
N GLU A 121 -3.76 11.43 -4.24
CA GLU A 121 -4.08 12.85 -4.28
C GLU A 121 -2.81 13.67 -3.99
N ASP A 122 -2.57 14.74 -4.76
CA ASP A 122 -1.48 15.68 -4.47
C ASP A 122 -1.66 16.26 -3.06
N PRO A 123 -0.71 16.05 -2.14
CA PRO A 123 -0.81 16.55 -0.77
C PRO A 123 -0.82 18.07 -0.70
N VAL A 124 -0.47 18.75 -1.78
CA VAL A 124 -0.39 20.22 -1.87
C VAL A 124 -1.31 20.76 -2.97
N LYS A 125 -2.39 20.03 -3.26
CA LYS A 125 -3.35 20.34 -4.33
C LYS A 125 -3.84 21.78 -4.34
N HIS A 126 -3.98 22.43 -3.17
CA HIS A 126 -4.38 23.83 -3.10
C HIS A 126 -3.41 24.79 -3.79
N ARG A 127 -2.16 24.38 -4.05
CA ARG A 127 -1.24 25.18 -4.89
C ARG A 127 -1.69 25.18 -6.35
N THR A 128 -2.18 24.04 -6.83
CA THR A 128 -2.68 23.92 -8.20
C THR A 128 -4.08 24.49 -8.35
N GLU A 129 -4.95 24.33 -7.36
CA GLU A 129 -6.32 24.85 -7.36
C GLU A 129 -6.37 26.40 -7.34
N ALA A 130 -5.37 27.08 -6.75
CA ALA A 130 -5.28 28.55 -6.68
C ALA A 130 -4.51 29.20 -7.85
N GLN A 131 -4.01 28.39 -8.79
CA GLN A 131 -3.17 28.85 -9.90
C GLN A 131 -3.87 28.63 -11.26
N LEU A 132 -3.20 29.06 -12.32
CA LEU A 132 -3.63 28.73 -13.69
C LEU A 132 -3.54 27.22 -13.90
N GLU A 133 -4.55 26.67 -14.55
CA GLU A 133 -4.53 25.26 -14.98
C GLU A 133 -3.29 24.99 -15.83
N VAL A 134 -2.59 23.91 -15.52
CA VAL A 134 -1.41 23.46 -16.24
C VAL A 134 -1.74 22.14 -16.92
N LEU A 135 -1.67 22.12 -18.25
CA LEU A 135 -1.99 20.92 -19.06
C LEU A 135 -0.91 19.82 -19.00
N ARG A 136 0.00 19.89 -18.05
CA ARG A 136 1.06 18.88 -17.86
C ARG A 136 0.60 17.85 -16.84
N HIS A 137 0.69 16.56 -17.21
CA HIS A 137 0.29 15.44 -16.35
C HIS A 137 1.02 15.40 -15.00
N GLU A 138 2.27 15.86 -14.93
CA GLU A 138 3.06 15.89 -13.71
C GLU A 138 2.53 16.88 -12.66
N TYR A 139 1.60 17.76 -13.04
CA TYR A 139 0.94 18.73 -12.16
C TYR A 139 -0.55 18.43 -11.96
N ALA A 140 -1.02 17.27 -12.45
CA ALA A 140 -2.38 16.84 -12.18
C ALA A 140 -2.58 16.63 -10.66
N PRO A 141 -3.76 16.99 -10.11
CA PRO A 141 -4.03 16.83 -8.67
C PRO A 141 -4.16 15.37 -8.23
N HIS A 142 -4.15 14.45 -9.18
CA HIS A 142 -4.25 13.00 -8.94
C HIS A 142 -3.22 12.26 -9.77
N HIS A 143 -2.58 11.28 -9.14
CA HIS A 143 -1.70 10.32 -9.81
C HIS A 143 -2.34 8.94 -9.79
N PHE A 144 -2.39 8.28 -10.95
CA PHE A 144 -2.99 6.96 -11.13
C PHE A 144 -1.90 5.91 -11.28
N VAL A 145 -1.99 4.85 -10.48
CA VAL A 145 -1.13 3.68 -10.62
C VAL A 145 -1.99 2.51 -11.08
N GLU A 146 -1.74 2.07 -12.31
CA GLU A 146 -2.46 0.96 -12.94
C GLU A 146 -2.27 -0.34 -12.18
N ALA A 147 -3.37 -1.08 -12.03
CA ALA A 147 -3.38 -2.42 -11.43
C ALA A 147 -2.81 -3.43 -12.44
N VAL A 148 -1.56 -3.81 -12.25
CA VAL A 148 -0.88 -4.84 -13.04
C VAL A 148 -0.62 -6.05 -12.13
N PRO A 149 -1.08 -7.26 -12.48
CA PRO A 149 -0.84 -8.45 -11.66
C PRO A 149 0.65 -8.66 -11.37
N GLY A 150 0.98 -8.88 -10.11
CA GLY A 150 2.37 -9.00 -9.64
C GLY A 150 3.07 -7.69 -9.29
N LYS A 151 2.45 -6.54 -9.57
CA LYS A 151 2.98 -5.23 -9.17
C LYS A 151 2.74 -5.01 -7.67
N LEU A 152 3.78 -4.51 -7.01
CA LEU A 152 3.74 -3.95 -5.65
C LEU A 152 4.04 -2.47 -5.73
N ILE A 153 3.22 -1.65 -5.07
CA ILE A 153 3.55 -0.25 -4.78
C ILE A 153 3.65 -0.04 -3.28
N LEU A 154 4.72 0.64 -2.86
CA LEU A 154 4.95 1.06 -1.49
C LEU A 154 4.98 2.59 -1.48
N PHE A 155 4.30 3.21 -0.52
CA PHE A 155 4.14 4.66 -0.46
C PHE A 155 4.04 5.17 0.99
N PRO A 156 4.34 6.44 1.25
CA PRO A 156 4.19 7.03 2.58
C PRO A 156 2.74 6.92 3.06
N SER A 157 2.52 6.42 4.26
CA SER A 157 1.18 6.14 4.80
C SER A 157 0.31 7.38 4.98
N TRP A 158 0.93 8.55 5.08
CA TRP A 158 0.22 9.83 5.18
C TRP A 158 -0.38 10.30 3.85
N LEU A 159 0.06 9.73 2.71
CA LEU A 159 -0.41 10.12 1.38
C LEU A 159 -1.86 9.67 1.18
N TYR A 160 -2.74 10.62 0.87
CA TYR A 160 -4.15 10.33 0.60
C TYR A 160 -4.29 9.52 -0.67
N HIS A 161 -5.01 8.42 -0.57
CA HIS A 161 -5.23 7.51 -1.69
C HIS A 161 -6.62 6.87 -1.65
N SER A 162 -7.04 6.36 -2.80
CA SER A 162 -8.26 5.57 -2.95
C SER A 162 -8.12 4.59 -4.12
N SER A 163 -9.13 3.76 -4.38
CA SER A 163 -9.28 3.07 -5.67
C SER A 163 -10.43 3.71 -6.45
N THR A 164 -10.34 3.69 -7.79
CA THR A 164 -11.50 4.02 -8.61
C THR A 164 -12.55 2.91 -8.54
N PRO A 165 -13.82 3.19 -8.90
CA PRO A 165 -14.82 2.14 -9.07
C PRO A 165 -14.33 1.03 -10.00
N HIS A 166 -14.68 -0.22 -9.69
CA HIS A 166 -14.32 -1.36 -10.50
C HIS A 166 -15.38 -1.66 -11.55
N PHE A 167 -15.06 -1.47 -12.81
CA PHE A 167 -15.95 -1.72 -13.95
C PHE A 167 -15.53 -2.95 -14.78
N GLY A 168 -14.56 -3.73 -14.28
CA GLY A 168 -14.13 -4.97 -14.90
C GLY A 168 -15.23 -6.04 -14.94
N ASN A 169 -15.01 -7.11 -15.71
CA ASN A 169 -15.93 -8.25 -15.80
C ASN A 169 -15.60 -9.38 -14.82
N GLU A 170 -14.42 -9.32 -14.19
CA GLU A 170 -13.92 -10.30 -13.23
C GLU A 170 -13.67 -9.64 -11.87
N ASP A 171 -13.58 -10.44 -10.83
CA ASP A 171 -13.27 -9.95 -9.49
C ASP A 171 -11.86 -9.34 -9.44
N ARG A 172 -11.73 -8.20 -8.79
CA ARG A 172 -10.44 -7.54 -8.55
C ARG A 172 -9.93 -7.85 -7.15
N TYR A 173 -8.73 -8.42 -7.07
CA TYR A 173 -8.06 -8.73 -5.82
C TYR A 173 -6.82 -7.88 -5.62
N VAL A 174 -6.67 -7.29 -4.45
CA VAL A 174 -5.45 -6.64 -4.00
C VAL A 174 -5.13 -7.05 -2.57
N ILE A 175 -3.85 -7.14 -2.25
CA ILE A 175 -3.36 -7.30 -0.89
C ILE A 175 -2.78 -5.95 -0.45
N SER A 176 -3.26 -5.44 0.68
CA SER A 176 -2.78 -4.20 1.28
C SER A 176 -2.09 -4.50 2.60
N PHE A 177 -1.10 -3.70 2.96
CA PHE A 177 -0.42 -3.83 4.24
C PHE A 177 0.19 -2.52 4.70
N ASN A 178 0.47 -2.45 5.99
CA ASN A 178 1.10 -1.33 6.66
C ASN A 178 2.44 -1.75 7.24
N VAL A 179 3.38 -0.82 7.28
CA VAL A 179 4.78 -1.05 7.65
C VAL A 179 5.25 0.00 8.65
N MET A 180 5.98 -0.44 9.67
CA MET A 180 6.63 0.45 10.65
C MET A 180 8.15 0.17 10.69
N PRO A 181 8.98 1.21 10.91
CA PRO A 181 10.39 1.00 11.21
C PRO A 181 10.56 0.28 12.55
N THR A 182 11.64 -0.48 12.68
CA THR A 182 11.96 -1.26 13.88
C THR A 182 13.41 -1.06 14.31
N GLY A 183 13.67 -1.38 15.58
CA GLY A 183 14.96 -1.25 16.22
C GLY A 183 15.30 0.21 16.55
N ALA A 184 16.59 0.52 16.63
CA ALA A 184 17.07 1.87 16.88
C ALA A 184 16.81 2.77 15.65
N ILE A 185 16.14 3.90 15.87
CA ILE A 185 15.72 4.83 14.84
C ILE A 185 16.41 6.17 15.06
N ASN A 186 16.95 6.76 13.97
CA ASN A 186 17.68 8.03 13.96
C ASN A 186 18.92 8.04 14.85
N TYR A 187 19.48 6.88 15.16
CA TYR A 187 20.62 6.73 16.07
C TYR A 187 21.91 7.31 15.52
N ASN A 188 22.11 7.22 14.20
CA ASN A 188 23.31 7.69 13.51
C ASN A 188 23.23 9.14 13.05
N LEU A 189 22.08 9.78 13.19
CA LEU A 189 21.88 11.18 12.84
C LEU A 189 22.03 12.05 14.09
N ALA A 190 22.64 13.23 13.93
CA ALA A 190 22.70 14.24 14.98
C ALA A 190 21.31 14.88 15.16
N THR A 191 20.39 14.13 15.71
CA THR A 191 18.99 14.54 15.96
C THR A 191 18.61 14.20 17.40
N ASP A 192 17.74 15.00 17.99
CA ASP A 192 17.21 14.75 19.34
C ASP A 192 16.07 13.71 19.36
N SER A 193 15.68 13.24 18.18
CA SER A 193 14.55 12.31 18.01
C SER A 193 15.02 10.87 17.79
N VAL A 194 15.59 10.27 18.85
CA VAL A 194 16.01 8.86 18.85
C VAL A 194 14.91 8.01 19.49
N ALA A 195 14.58 6.90 18.86
CA ALA A 195 13.61 5.93 19.38
C ALA A 195 14.12 4.50 19.19
N ASN A 196 13.60 3.58 20.02
CA ASN A 196 13.71 2.15 19.79
C ASN A 196 12.28 1.59 19.70
N ILE A 197 11.95 0.97 18.58
CA ILE A 197 10.60 0.45 18.30
C ILE A 197 10.65 -1.06 18.13
N GLU A 198 9.85 -1.75 18.95
CA GLU A 198 9.57 -3.16 18.80
C GLU A 198 8.13 -3.34 18.28
N VAL A 199 7.97 -4.10 17.22
CA VAL A 199 6.66 -4.43 16.67
C VAL A 199 6.24 -5.80 17.16
N HIS A 200 5.15 -5.83 17.91
CA HIS A 200 4.53 -7.07 18.38
C HIS A 200 3.17 -7.22 17.70
N ASN A 201 3.04 -8.18 16.81
CA ASN A 201 1.76 -8.53 16.18
C ASN A 201 0.88 -9.23 17.21
N LYS A 202 -0.14 -8.51 17.71
CA LYS A 202 -1.17 -9.09 18.59
C LYS A 202 -2.41 -9.37 17.76
N GLU A 203 -2.93 -10.59 17.87
CA GLU A 203 -4.28 -10.87 17.37
C GLU A 203 -5.27 -9.93 18.07
N LYS A 204 -5.99 -9.13 17.31
CA LYS A 204 -7.17 -8.45 17.87
C LYS A 204 -8.22 -9.52 18.12
N LYS A 205 -8.50 -9.78 19.40
CA LYS A 205 -9.76 -10.41 19.76
C LYS A 205 -10.84 -9.37 19.54
N TYR A 206 -11.59 -9.51 18.46
CA TYR A 206 -12.85 -8.82 18.33
C TYR A 206 -13.82 -9.54 19.26
N ASP A 207 -14.15 -8.92 20.41
CA ASP A 207 -15.30 -9.35 21.20
C ASP A 207 -16.53 -9.25 20.31
N GLN A 208 -17.20 -10.38 20.16
CA GLN A 208 -18.40 -10.56 19.33
C GLN A 208 -19.58 -9.75 19.87
#